data_be59ce3e4eda8d3c1b5a071e0ab73a38
#
_entry.id   be59ce3e4eda8d3c1b5a071e0ab73a38
#
_cell.length_a   1.000
_cell.length_b   1.000
_cell.length_c   1.000
_cell.angle_alpha   90.00
_cell.angle_beta   90.00
_cell.angle_gamma   90.00
#
_symmetry.space_group_name_H-M   'P 1'
#
loop_
_entity.id
_entity.type
_entity.pdbx_description
1 polymer ?
#
loop_
_entity_poly.entity_id
_entity_poly.type
_entity_poly.pdbx_seq_one_letter_code
_entity_poly.pdbx_strand_id
1 'polypeptide(L)'
;WSETVAKAPLDHGAPNFGMDDFYDVLKADMDAVEIGNPEGSTVTGANLAERKMMKGTVFAANTLEELADLLGYEGEAKQNFLDSIAHYNELCHSAEGDTDYGKDKEFMIPIETAPFYGGTGNLSHGGNPSMVTLSGLVTDADQNVLNKQWEKIDNLYAAGNCLGGRYGLGYSTPMAGNSVGMAMTHGWLAGHTCGKK
;
A
#
# COMPACT_ATOMS: atom_id res chain seq x y z
N TRP A 1 10.18 -1.77 -0.26
CA TRP A 1 10.18 -0.41 -0.84
C TRP A 1 11.51 -0.17 -1.53
N SER A 2 11.50 0.13 -2.84
CA SER A 2 12.71 0.58 -3.49
C SER A 2 13.01 2.03 -3.04
N GLU A 3 14.28 2.39 -2.99
CA GLU A 3 14.72 3.75 -2.70
C GLU A 3 14.06 4.79 -3.62
N THR A 4 13.83 4.40 -4.86
CA THR A 4 13.14 5.23 -5.85
C THR A 4 11.70 5.56 -5.45
N VAL A 5 10.95 4.57 -4.90
CA VAL A 5 9.57 4.80 -4.43
C VAL A 5 9.55 5.63 -3.16
N ALA A 6 10.49 5.37 -2.23
CA ALA A 6 10.60 6.14 -1.00
C ALA A 6 10.95 7.62 -1.24
N LYS A 7 11.66 7.92 -2.33
CA LYS A 7 12.02 9.29 -2.74
C LYS A 7 11.03 9.92 -3.71
N ALA A 8 9.99 9.19 -4.16
CA ALA A 8 8.99 9.76 -5.06
C ALA A 8 8.20 10.89 -4.36
N PRO A 9 8.03 12.04 -5.00
CA PRO A 9 7.27 13.14 -4.41
C PRO A 9 5.81 12.75 -4.24
N LEU A 10 5.26 12.96 -3.04
CA LEU A 10 3.85 12.84 -2.78
C LEU A 10 3.16 14.14 -3.14
N ASP A 11 2.48 14.16 -4.27
CA ASP A 11 1.68 15.31 -4.67
C ASP A 11 0.28 15.24 -4.07
N HIS A 12 0.15 15.82 -2.89
CA HIS A 12 -1.14 15.99 -2.21
C HIS A 12 -1.59 17.44 -2.10
N GLY A 13 -0.91 18.37 -2.78
CA GLY A 13 -1.06 19.78 -2.48
C GLY A 13 -0.62 20.12 -1.04
N ALA A 14 -0.14 19.14 -0.30
CA ALA A 14 0.56 19.35 0.95
C ALA A 14 2.03 19.67 0.66
N PRO A 15 2.69 20.49 1.48
CA PRO A 15 4.12 20.69 1.32
C PRO A 15 4.80 19.33 1.30
N ASN A 16 5.72 19.15 0.38
CA ASN A 16 6.62 18.01 0.35
C ASN A 16 7.19 17.84 1.75
N PHE A 17 6.84 16.75 2.43
CA PHE A 17 7.24 16.50 3.81
C PHE A 17 8.70 16.09 3.93
N GLY A 18 9.61 16.76 3.24
CA GLY A 18 11.01 16.37 3.25
C GLY A 18 11.20 14.93 2.74
N MET A 19 10.49 14.56 1.69
CA MET A 19 10.55 13.20 1.14
C MET A 19 11.96 12.84 0.65
N ASP A 20 12.79 13.84 0.37
CA ASP A 20 14.20 13.61 0.07
C ASP A 20 14.93 12.94 1.25
N ASP A 21 14.49 13.23 2.48
CA ASP A 21 15.07 12.67 3.69
C ASP A 21 14.26 11.47 4.24
N PHE A 22 13.09 11.16 3.66
CA PHE A 22 12.19 10.15 4.22
C PHE A 22 12.84 8.76 4.30
N TYR A 23 13.59 8.38 3.28
CA TYR A 23 14.30 7.11 3.27
C TYR A 23 15.34 7.05 4.39
N ASP A 24 16.12 8.11 4.57
CA ASP A 24 17.16 8.18 5.59
C ASP A 24 16.56 8.18 6.99
N VAL A 25 15.43 8.87 7.18
CA VAL A 25 14.68 8.86 8.43
C VAL A 25 14.10 7.48 8.73
N LEU A 26 13.46 6.85 7.73
CA LEU A 26 12.91 5.50 7.88
C LEU A 26 14.02 4.50 8.21
N LYS A 27 15.15 4.60 7.54
CA LYS A 27 16.30 3.76 7.79
C LYS A 27 16.85 3.98 9.22
N ALA A 28 16.99 5.20 9.66
CA ALA A 28 17.45 5.52 11.02
C ALA A 28 16.49 4.99 12.08
N ASP A 29 15.18 5.11 11.86
CA ASP A 29 14.17 4.54 12.75
C ASP A 29 14.28 3.01 12.81
N MET A 30 14.49 2.34 11.68
CA MET A 30 14.64 0.88 11.63
C MET A 30 15.97 0.42 12.27
N ASP A 31 17.06 1.16 12.05
CA ASP A 31 18.35 0.88 12.66
C ASP A 31 18.34 1.06 14.20
N ALA A 32 17.41 1.87 14.73
CA ALA A 32 17.21 2.08 16.15
C ALA A 32 16.31 1.02 16.82
N VAL A 33 15.68 0.14 16.06
CA VAL A 33 14.83 -0.92 16.61
C VAL A 33 15.70 -1.98 17.28
N GLU A 34 15.45 -2.23 18.58
CA GLU A 34 16.19 -3.24 19.32
C GLU A 34 15.78 -4.66 18.90
N ILE A 35 16.77 -5.46 18.50
CA ILE A 35 16.56 -6.85 18.07
C ILE A 35 16.19 -7.72 19.27
N GLY A 36 15.11 -8.50 19.15
CA GLY A 36 14.65 -9.43 20.18
C GLY A 36 13.93 -8.77 21.35
N ASN A 37 13.64 -7.45 21.29
CA ASN A 37 12.90 -6.77 22.35
C ASN A 37 11.40 -7.20 22.34
N PRO A 38 10.91 -7.89 23.39
CA PRO A 38 9.53 -8.37 23.44
C PRO A 38 8.48 -7.25 23.57
N GLU A 39 8.88 -6.08 24.04
CA GLU A 39 8.00 -4.90 24.12
C GLU A 39 7.93 -4.15 22.78
N GLY A 40 8.82 -4.49 21.86
CA GLY A 40 9.00 -3.77 20.61
C GLY A 40 9.57 -2.37 20.80
N SER A 41 9.85 -1.71 19.70
CA SER A 41 10.31 -0.33 19.68
C SER A 41 9.24 0.59 19.10
N THR A 42 9.05 1.75 19.72
CA THR A 42 8.16 2.77 19.16
C THR A 42 8.91 3.57 18.11
N VAL A 43 8.49 3.47 16.88
CA VAL A 43 9.04 4.27 15.78
C VAL A 43 8.11 5.46 15.51
N THR A 44 8.69 6.61 15.40
CA THR A 44 7.95 7.88 15.25
C THR A 44 8.41 8.68 14.05
N GLY A 45 8.98 8.17 13.05
CA GLY A 45 9.52 8.89 11.89
C GLY A 45 9.69 10.41 12.10
N ALA A 46 10.82 11.02 11.85
CA ALA A 46 11.16 12.38 12.30
C ALA A 46 10.12 13.45 11.90
N ASN A 47 9.45 13.29 10.78
CA ASN A 47 8.38 14.21 10.34
C ASN A 47 6.98 13.82 10.81
N LEU A 48 6.83 12.66 11.44
CA LEU A 48 5.58 12.16 11.98
C LEU A 48 5.43 12.50 13.47
N ALA A 49 6.52 12.85 14.15
CA ALA A 49 6.52 13.25 15.56
C ALA A 49 5.61 14.46 15.82
N GLU A 50 5.56 15.42 14.91
CA GLU A 50 4.63 16.54 14.98
C GLU A 50 3.18 16.13 14.69
N ARG A 51 2.95 15.04 13.97
CA ARG A 51 1.64 14.57 13.59
C ARG A 51 0.98 13.62 14.56
N LYS A 52 1.52 13.33 15.72
CA LYS A 52 0.92 12.50 16.82
C LYS A 52 0.10 11.24 16.40
N MET A 53 0.05 10.93 15.12
CA MET A 53 -0.93 10.03 14.51
C MET A 53 -0.37 8.68 14.04
N MET A 54 0.96 8.51 14.08
CA MET A 54 1.59 7.29 13.59
C MET A 54 2.62 6.76 14.59
N LYS A 55 2.14 6.38 15.77
CA LYS A 55 2.94 5.54 16.66
C LYS A 55 2.67 4.10 16.29
N GLY A 56 3.68 3.40 15.84
CA GLY A 56 3.65 1.97 15.62
C GLY A 56 4.63 1.27 16.55
N THR A 57 4.32 0.09 16.98
CA THR A 57 5.28 -0.80 17.63
C THR A 57 5.93 -1.65 16.55
N VAL A 58 7.24 -1.59 16.45
CA VAL A 58 8.03 -2.39 15.51
C VAL A 58 8.89 -3.35 16.30
N PHE A 59 8.88 -4.59 15.86
CA PHE A 59 9.73 -5.66 16.37
C PHE A 59 10.81 -5.96 15.35
N ALA A 60 12.00 -6.34 15.82
CA ALA A 60 13.08 -6.82 14.98
C ALA A 60 13.62 -8.15 15.52
N ALA A 61 13.97 -9.06 14.63
CA ALA A 61 14.52 -10.36 14.99
C ALA A 61 15.56 -10.83 13.96
N ASN A 62 16.43 -11.74 14.37
CA ASN A 62 17.42 -12.33 13.47
C ASN A 62 16.87 -13.53 12.68
N THR A 63 15.73 -14.09 13.10
CA THR A 63 15.03 -15.16 12.40
C THR A 63 13.54 -14.82 12.22
N LEU A 64 12.91 -15.42 11.23
CA LEU A 64 11.47 -15.25 11.01
C LEU A 64 10.65 -15.94 12.11
N GLU A 65 11.15 -17.03 12.68
CA GLU A 65 10.53 -17.71 13.80
C GLU A 65 10.47 -16.83 15.05
N GLU A 66 11.59 -16.14 15.38
CA GLU A 66 11.65 -15.19 16.49
C GLU A 66 10.74 -13.99 16.22
N LEU A 67 10.71 -13.49 14.96
CA LEU A 67 9.82 -12.40 14.61
C LEU A 67 8.35 -12.80 14.77
N ALA A 68 7.99 -14.01 14.36
CA ALA A 68 6.63 -14.51 14.52
C ALA A 68 6.23 -14.58 16.00
N ASP A 69 7.15 -15.03 16.88
CA ASP A 69 6.91 -15.07 18.33
C ASP A 69 6.71 -13.66 18.90
N LEU A 70 7.54 -12.70 18.52
CA LEU A 70 7.43 -11.29 18.93
C LEU A 70 6.13 -10.65 18.46
N LEU A 71 5.64 -11.04 17.29
CA LEU A 71 4.36 -10.58 16.75
C LEU A 71 3.14 -11.27 17.37
N GLY A 72 3.36 -12.27 18.22
CA GLY A 72 2.32 -12.99 18.92
C GLY A 72 1.64 -14.10 18.09
N TYR A 73 2.29 -14.57 17.03
CA TYR A 73 1.80 -15.72 16.28
C TYR A 73 2.11 -17.04 17.01
N GLU A 74 1.11 -17.91 17.12
CA GLU A 74 1.21 -19.21 17.77
C GLU A 74 0.61 -20.33 16.89
N GLY A 75 1.04 -21.56 17.12
CA GLY A 75 0.46 -22.76 16.51
C GLY A 75 0.38 -22.68 14.98
N GLU A 76 -0.79 -22.95 14.43
CA GLU A 76 -1.05 -22.95 12.98
C GLU A 76 -0.84 -21.55 12.35
N ALA A 77 -1.18 -20.48 13.08
CA ALA A 77 -0.98 -19.11 12.58
C ALA A 77 0.51 -18.79 12.38
N LYS A 78 1.38 -19.26 13.29
CA LYS A 78 2.83 -19.12 13.14
C LYS A 78 3.34 -19.91 11.92
N GLN A 79 2.87 -21.14 11.73
CA GLN A 79 3.27 -21.95 10.59
C GLN A 79 2.81 -21.30 9.27
N ASN A 80 1.56 -20.86 9.20
CA ASN A 80 1.05 -20.16 8.01
C ASN A 80 1.83 -18.88 7.68
N PHE A 81 2.27 -18.14 8.69
CA PHE A 81 3.13 -16.97 8.50
C PHE A 81 4.46 -17.35 7.86
N LEU A 82 5.14 -18.37 8.40
CA LEU A 82 6.44 -18.85 7.90
C LEU A 82 6.31 -19.42 6.47
N ASP A 83 5.29 -20.24 6.24
CA ASP A 83 5.02 -20.84 4.93
C ASP A 83 4.70 -19.78 3.88
N SER A 84 3.96 -18.72 4.24
CA SER A 84 3.64 -17.63 3.33
C SER A 84 4.89 -16.85 2.90
N ILE A 85 5.82 -16.61 3.83
CA ILE A 85 7.08 -15.92 3.50
C ILE A 85 7.98 -16.84 2.65
N ALA A 86 8.07 -18.12 3.00
CA ALA A 86 8.84 -19.09 2.23
C ALA A 86 8.32 -19.17 0.78
N HIS A 87 7.02 -19.29 0.61
CA HIS A 87 6.38 -19.31 -0.71
C HIS A 87 6.63 -18.02 -1.50
N TYR A 88 6.49 -16.85 -0.87
CA TYR A 88 6.80 -15.58 -1.52
C TYR A 88 8.27 -15.51 -1.97
N ASN A 89 9.20 -15.98 -1.15
CA ASN A 89 10.62 -16.02 -1.51
C ASN A 89 10.87 -16.97 -2.70
N GLU A 90 10.19 -18.12 -2.76
CA GLU A 90 10.24 -19.01 -3.93
C GLU A 90 9.78 -18.30 -5.20
N LEU A 91 8.66 -17.57 -5.13
CA LEU A 91 8.17 -16.77 -6.26
C LEU A 91 9.16 -15.67 -6.67
N CYS A 92 9.83 -15.01 -5.71
CA CYS A 92 10.87 -14.02 -6.01
C CYS A 92 12.04 -14.62 -6.81
N HIS A 93 12.41 -15.86 -6.52
CA HIS A 93 13.51 -16.56 -7.22
C HIS A 93 13.07 -17.26 -8.49
N SER A 94 11.76 -17.47 -8.67
CA SER A 94 11.20 -18.11 -9.87
C SER A 94 11.43 -17.25 -11.12
N ALA A 95 11.68 -17.92 -12.24
CA ALA A 95 11.74 -17.26 -13.55
C ALA A 95 10.39 -16.67 -13.97
N GLU A 96 9.28 -17.27 -13.52
CA GLU A 96 7.91 -16.88 -13.84
C GLU A 96 7.43 -15.70 -13.00
N GLY A 97 8.11 -15.41 -11.87
CA GLY A 97 7.72 -14.35 -10.95
C GLY A 97 6.49 -14.73 -10.13
N ASP A 98 5.69 -13.74 -9.78
CA ASP A 98 4.48 -13.93 -8.96
C ASP A 98 3.33 -14.50 -9.80
N THR A 99 3.17 -15.81 -9.74
CA THR A 99 2.07 -16.53 -10.41
C THR A 99 0.74 -16.44 -9.66
N ASP A 100 0.76 -16.01 -8.40
CA ASP A 100 -0.44 -15.95 -7.56
C ASP A 100 -1.24 -14.67 -7.78
N TYR A 101 -0.55 -13.53 -7.79
CA TYR A 101 -1.20 -12.20 -7.86
C TYR A 101 -0.68 -11.33 -9.01
N GLY A 102 0.33 -11.78 -9.73
CA GLY A 102 0.88 -11.07 -10.89
C GLY A 102 1.66 -9.80 -10.51
N LYS A 103 2.31 -9.78 -9.35
CA LYS A 103 3.20 -8.68 -8.97
C LYS A 103 4.39 -8.61 -9.93
N ASP A 104 4.65 -7.42 -10.44
CA ASP A 104 5.76 -7.21 -11.37
C ASP A 104 7.09 -7.60 -10.72
N LYS A 105 7.91 -8.35 -11.45
CA LYS A 105 9.15 -8.92 -10.92
C LYS A 105 10.14 -7.86 -10.44
N GLU A 106 10.13 -6.68 -11.03
CA GLU A 106 10.99 -5.57 -10.60
C GLU A 106 10.69 -5.08 -9.17
N PHE A 107 9.49 -5.38 -8.64
CA PHE A 107 9.07 -5.03 -7.29
C PHE A 107 9.11 -6.21 -6.31
N MET A 108 9.54 -7.38 -6.77
CA MET A 108 9.64 -8.57 -5.92
C MET A 108 11.01 -8.60 -5.24
N ILE A 109 11.00 -8.35 -3.94
CA ILE A 109 12.20 -8.38 -3.09
C ILE A 109 12.01 -9.50 -2.08
N PRO A 110 12.88 -10.54 -2.05
CA PRO A 110 12.73 -11.63 -1.11
C PRO A 110 12.99 -11.19 0.34
N ILE A 111 12.30 -11.83 1.27
CA ILE A 111 12.40 -11.58 2.71
C ILE A 111 13.29 -12.69 3.29
N GLU A 112 14.61 -12.57 3.13
CA GLU A 112 15.57 -13.65 3.47
C GLU A 112 16.84 -13.14 4.18
N THR A 113 16.99 -11.83 4.34
CA THR A 113 18.18 -11.23 4.95
C THR A 113 17.82 -10.58 6.28
N ALA A 114 18.42 -11.06 7.36
CA ALA A 114 18.26 -10.47 8.69
C ALA A 114 18.96 -9.08 8.79
N PRO A 115 18.52 -8.21 9.72
CA PRO A 115 17.40 -8.43 10.63
C PRO A 115 16.04 -8.29 9.95
N PHE A 116 15.06 -9.08 10.41
CA PHE A 116 13.69 -9.01 9.94
C PHE A 116 12.88 -8.08 10.83
N TYR A 117 11.98 -7.32 10.21
CA TYR A 117 11.16 -6.34 10.91
C TYR A 117 9.68 -6.64 10.73
N GLY A 118 8.91 -6.49 11.80
CA GLY A 118 7.46 -6.63 11.79
C GLY A 118 6.81 -5.56 12.65
N GLY A 119 5.68 -5.05 12.20
CA GLY A 119 4.94 -4.03 12.93
C GLY A 119 3.55 -4.51 13.32
N THR A 120 3.15 -4.27 14.56
CA THR A 120 1.77 -4.32 14.98
C THR A 120 1.20 -2.91 14.92
N GLY A 121 0.64 -2.55 13.78
CA GLY A 121 -0.07 -1.29 13.63
C GLY A 121 -1.52 -1.45 14.05
N ASN A 122 -2.00 -0.61 14.95
CA ASN A 122 -3.43 -0.51 15.17
C ASN A 122 -4.04 0.28 14.01
N LEU A 123 -4.36 -0.40 12.93
CA LEU A 123 -5.03 0.18 11.76
C LEU A 123 -6.38 0.82 12.14
N SER A 124 -6.94 0.49 13.31
CA SER A 124 -8.21 1.02 13.78
C SER A 124 -8.10 2.39 14.45
N HIS A 125 -6.90 2.86 14.79
CA HIS A 125 -6.68 4.14 15.50
C HIS A 125 -6.00 5.20 14.64
N GLY A 126 -6.40 5.33 13.39
CA GLY A 126 -6.00 6.45 12.56
C GLY A 126 -4.59 6.35 11.98
N GLY A 127 -4.03 5.15 11.87
CA GLY A 127 -3.03 4.90 10.86
C GLY A 127 -3.72 5.24 9.54
N ASN A 128 -3.38 6.36 8.95
CA ASN A 128 -3.88 6.67 7.62
C ASN A 128 -3.43 5.51 6.73
N PRO A 129 -4.34 4.62 6.31
CA PRO A 129 -4.01 3.75 5.19
C PRO A 129 -3.55 4.69 4.09
N SER A 130 -2.55 4.30 3.34
CA SER A 130 -2.08 5.09 2.22
C SER A 130 -3.28 5.63 1.45
N MET A 131 -3.56 6.90 1.55
CA MET A 131 -4.48 7.56 0.64
C MET A 131 -3.68 7.81 -0.64
N VAL A 132 -4.01 7.30 -1.68
CA VAL A 132 -5.06 6.61 -2.35
C VAL A 132 -4.43 5.74 -3.44
N THR A 133 -5.13 4.69 -3.87
CA THR A 133 -4.77 4.00 -5.08
C THR A 133 -5.23 4.84 -6.28
N LEU A 134 -4.30 5.28 -7.12
CA LEU A 134 -4.60 6.05 -8.33
C LEU A 134 -4.98 5.15 -9.51
N SER A 135 -4.58 3.88 -9.45
CA SER A 135 -4.96 2.86 -10.44
C SER A 135 -6.41 2.40 -10.25
N GLY A 136 -7.01 1.94 -11.32
CA GLY A 136 -8.37 1.43 -11.32
C GLY A 136 -8.81 1.05 -12.73
N LEU A 137 -10.10 0.73 -12.87
CA LEU A 137 -10.68 0.36 -14.15
C LEU A 137 -10.70 1.55 -15.11
N VAL A 138 -10.35 1.32 -16.36
CA VAL A 138 -10.47 2.32 -17.42
C VAL A 138 -11.89 2.35 -17.93
N THR A 139 -12.48 3.54 -18.02
CA THR A 139 -13.85 3.70 -18.52
C THR A 139 -13.90 4.74 -19.65
N ASP A 140 -14.97 4.66 -20.46
CA ASP A 140 -15.33 5.75 -21.35
C ASP A 140 -16.13 6.86 -20.60
N ALA A 141 -16.56 7.88 -21.33
CA ALA A 141 -17.32 9.00 -20.77
C ALA A 141 -18.70 8.58 -20.20
N ASP A 142 -19.24 7.48 -20.64
CA ASP A 142 -20.51 6.91 -20.20
C ASP A 142 -20.34 5.88 -19.06
N GLN A 143 -19.13 5.75 -18.52
CA GLN A 143 -18.75 4.86 -17.42
C GLN A 143 -18.75 3.37 -17.77
N ASN A 144 -18.77 2.99 -19.07
CA ASN A 144 -18.54 1.61 -19.45
C ASN A 144 -17.07 1.25 -19.24
N VAL A 145 -16.81 0.09 -18.64
CA VAL A 145 -15.43 -0.41 -18.48
C VAL A 145 -14.89 -0.88 -19.82
N LEU A 146 -13.63 -0.56 -20.07
CA LEU A 146 -12.93 -0.92 -21.30
C LEU A 146 -11.93 -2.05 -21.04
N ASN A 147 -11.79 -2.94 -22.02
CA ASN A 147 -10.78 -3.99 -22.03
C ASN A 147 -9.41 -3.45 -22.51
N LYS A 148 -8.40 -4.31 -22.61
CA LYS A 148 -7.05 -3.94 -23.07
C LYS A 148 -7.00 -3.45 -24.53
N GLN A 149 -8.03 -3.72 -25.33
CA GLN A 149 -8.21 -3.26 -26.71
C GLN A 149 -9.01 -1.96 -26.81
N TRP A 150 -9.34 -1.34 -25.66
CA TRP A 150 -10.18 -0.15 -25.56
C TRP A 150 -11.62 -0.35 -26.01
N GLU A 151 -12.10 -1.59 -26.01
CA GLU A 151 -13.48 -1.95 -26.33
C GLU A 151 -14.30 -2.07 -25.05
N LYS A 152 -15.59 -1.75 -25.13
CA LYS A 152 -16.52 -1.85 -24.00
C LYS A 152 -16.70 -3.30 -23.57
N ILE A 153 -16.65 -3.53 -22.27
CA ILE A 153 -17.09 -4.79 -21.68
C ILE A 153 -18.59 -4.68 -21.43
N ASP A 154 -19.36 -5.53 -22.07
CA ASP A 154 -20.82 -5.49 -21.98
C ASP A 154 -21.33 -5.60 -20.54
N ASN A 155 -22.23 -4.70 -20.18
CA ASN A 155 -22.91 -4.66 -18.88
C ASN A 155 -21.96 -4.43 -17.67
N LEU A 156 -20.72 -3.99 -17.90
CA LEU A 156 -19.78 -3.65 -16.85
C LEU A 156 -19.57 -2.13 -16.80
N TYR A 157 -19.84 -1.55 -15.63
CA TYR A 157 -19.69 -0.12 -15.36
C TYR A 157 -18.84 0.09 -14.11
N ALA A 158 -18.13 1.20 -14.04
CA ALA A 158 -17.40 1.57 -12.85
C ALA A 158 -17.60 3.05 -12.52
N ALA A 159 -17.64 3.36 -11.23
CA ALA A 159 -17.84 4.72 -10.73
C ALA A 159 -17.00 4.99 -9.48
N GLY A 160 -16.68 6.25 -9.23
CA GLY A 160 -16.00 6.69 -8.02
C GLY A 160 -14.57 6.15 -7.92
N ASN A 161 -14.20 5.63 -6.77
CA ASN A 161 -12.81 5.21 -6.49
C ASN A 161 -12.37 3.94 -7.24
N CYS A 162 -13.31 3.25 -7.89
CA CYS A 162 -12.97 2.11 -8.76
C CYS A 162 -12.36 2.54 -10.11
N LEU A 163 -12.43 3.83 -10.46
CA LEU A 163 -11.85 4.33 -11.70
C LEU A 163 -10.38 4.68 -11.53
N GLY A 164 -9.56 4.22 -12.47
CA GLY A 164 -8.21 4.72 -12.69
C GLY A 164 -8.18 6.05 -13.44
N GLY A 165 -7.04 6.72 -13.40
CA GLY A 165 -6.80 7.91 -14.21
C GLY A 165 -7.56 9.17 -13.82
N ARG A 166 -8.31 9.18 -12.72
CA ARG A 166 -9.07 10.35 -12.26
C ARG A 166 -8.22 11.57 -11.92
N TYR A 167 -7.02 11.32 -11.44
CA TYR A 167 -6.10 12.34 -10.94
C TYR A 167 -4.75 12.37 -11.67
N GLY A 168 -4.63 11.65 -12.79
CA GLY A 168 -3.36 11.55 -13.50
C GLY A 168 -2.29 10.86 -12.67
N LEU A 169 -1.11 11.48 -12.54
CA LEU A 169 0.04 10.92 -11.84
C LEU A 169 0.06 11.23 -10.34
N GLY A 170 -0.76 12.14 -9.86
CA GLY A 170 -0.78 12.57 -8.46
C GLY A 170 -2.20 12.80 -7.96
N TYR A 171 -2.43 12.53 -6.67
CA TYR A 171 -3.72 12.79 -6.02
C TYR A 171 -3.84 14.28 -5.68
N SER A 172 -4.16 15.07 -6.67
CA SER A 172 -4.41 16.50 -6.47
C SER A 172 -5.89 16.74 -6.19
N THR A 173 -6.21 17.22 -4.99
CA THR A 173 -7.56 17.64 -4.60
C THR A 173 -7.57 19.14 -4.32
N PRO A 174 -7.73 19.96 -5.36
CA PRO A 174 -7.63 21.42 -5.22
C PRO A 174 -8.73 21.99 -4.31
N MET A 175 -9.78 21.24 -4.04
CA MET A 175 -10.88 21.63 -3.16
C MET A 175 -11.37 20.46 -2.31
N ALA A 176 -11.85 20.77 -1.11
CA ALA A 176 -12.47 19.79 -0.22
C ALA A 176 -13.71 19.15 -0.90
N GLY A 177 -13.89 17.84 -0.73
CA GLY A 177 -15.03 17.11 -1.28
C GLY A 177 -14.91 16.73 -2.76
N ASN A 178 -13.82 17.08 -3.45
CA ASN A 178 -13.63 16.79 -4.86
C ASN A 178 -13.80 15.29 -5.19
N SER A 179 -13.20 14.40 -4.41
CA SER A 179 -13.32 12.95 -4.62
C SER A 179 -14.76 12.45 -4.48
N VAL A 180 -15.48 12.96 -3.48
CA VAL A 180 -16.90 12.61 -3.25
C VAL A 180 -17.76 13.15 -4.38
N GLY A 181 -17.56 14.40 -4.79
CA GLY A 181 -18.29 15.00 -5.91
C GLY A 181 -18.10 14.24 -7.22
N MET A 182 -16.87 13.85 -7.53
CA MET A 182 -16.58 13.00 -8.68
C MET A 182 -17.26 11.62 -8.57
N ALA A 183 -17.24 11.00 -7.40
CA ALA A 183 -17.89 9.70 -7.20
C ALA A 183 -19.41 9.79 -7.41
N MET A 184 -20.05 10.84 -6.93
CA MET A 184 -21.48 11.10 -7.14
C MET A 184 -21.80 11.33 -8.63
N THR A 185 -21.00 12.13 -9.32
CA THR A 185 -21.19 12.42 -10.76
C THR A 185 -21.01 11.14 -11.59
N HIS A 186 -19.96 10.36 -11.33
CA HIS A 186 -19.73 9.09 -12.05
C HIS A 186 -20.85 8.08 -11.76
N GLY A 187 -21.33 8.00 -10.51
CA GLY A 187 -22.45 7.14 -10.16
C GLY A 187 -23.74 7.53 -10.88
N TRP A 188 -24.02 8.84 -10.99
CA TRP A 188 -25.14 9.34 -11.74
C TRP A 188 -25.04 9.03 -13.24
N LEU A 189 -23.87 9.24 -13.85
CA LEU A 189 -23.60 8.91 -15.26
C LEU A 189 -23.79 7.41 -15.52
N ALA A 190 -23.19 6.56 -14.69
CA ALA A 190 -23.33 5.10 -14.81
C ALA A 190 -24.80 4.67 -14.72
N GLY A 191 -25.53 5.18 -13.72
CA GLY A 191 -26.96 4.89 -13.56
C GLY A 191 -27.80 5.34 -14.76
N HIS A 192 -27.49 6.52 -15.31
CA HIS A 192 -28.18 7.05 -16.48
C HIS A 192 -27.89 6.21 -17.74
N THR A 193 -26.66 5.74 -17.90
CA THR A 193 -26.27 4.86 -19.01
C THR A 193 -26.92 3.48 -18.91
N CYS A 194 -26.94 2.90 -17.71
CA CYS A 194 -27.64 1.63 -17.46
C CYS A 194 -29.13 1.71 -17.74
N GLY A 195 -29.77 2.82 -17.35
CA GLY A 195 -31.22 3.01 -17.49
C GLY A 195 -31.69 3.28 -18.92
N LYS A 196 -30.79 3.48 -19.88
CA LYS A 196 -31.11 3.68 -21.30
C LYS A 196 -31.11 2.38 -22.12
N LYS A 197 -30.70 1.28 -21.50
CA LYS A 197 -30.73 -0.06 -22.13
C LYS A 197 -32.03 -0.76 -21.77
#